data_0c62759d2075b58529962688cbe0db98
#
_entry.id   0c62759d2075b58529962688cbe0db98
#
_cell.length_a   1.000
_cell.length_b   1.000
_cell.length_c   1.000
_cell.angle_alpha   90.00
_cell.angle_beta   90.00
_cell.angle_gamma   90.00
#
_symmetry.space_group_name_H-M   'P 1'
#
loop_
_entity.id
_entity.type
_entity.pdbx_description
1 polymer ?
#
loop_
_entity_poly.entity_id
_entity_poly.type
_entity_poly.pdbx_seq_one_letter_code
_entity_poly.pdbx_strand_id
1 'polypeptide(L)'
;MATVSPPADPESDPRVRAVFDDIRATRQTEFINNVWRWLAFDPGLLEEVWRDVKAVLATPSALDDKTKEMIYAAVSIANACDYCTHSHLASARARGMTGAEQADLLRVVATASKTNALLNAIRPPVDAAFLAPAPAGPTEETPT
;
A
#
# COMPACT_ATOMS: atom_id res chain seq x y z
N MET A 1 9.02 20.32 -0.98
CA MET A 1 10.52 20.26 -1.06
C MET A 1 10.96 19.03 -0.28
N ALA A 2 11.90 18.22 -0.81
CA ALA A 2 12.38 17.04 -0.09
C ALA A 2 13.19 17.46 1.16
N THR A 3 13.06 16.72 2.26
CA THR A 3 13.75 16.98 3.53
C THR A 3 15.10 16.27 3.63
N VAL A 4 15.34 15.28 2.77
CA VAL A 4 16.60 14.55 2.60
C VAL A 4 16.95 14.48 1.13
N SER A 5 18.19 14.18 0.80
CA SER A 5 18.65 13.95 -0.57
C SER A 5 19.13 12.52 -0.72
N PRO A 6 18.89 11.89 -1.88
CA PRO A 6 19.47 10.59 -2.15
C PRO A 6 20.98 10.70 -2.26
N PRO A 7 21.76 9.64 -1.95
CA PRO A 7 23.17 9.58 -2.27
C PRO A 7 23.43 9.84 -3.77
N ALA A 8 24.56 10.43 -4.12
CA ALA A 8 24.92 10.68 -5.52
C ALA A 8 25.06 9.37 -6.31
N ASP A 9 25.59 8.33 -5.68
CA ASP A 9 25.65 6.97 -6.20
C ASP A 9 25.13 6.01 -5.12
N PRO A 10 23.80 5.76 -5.08
CA PRO A 10 23.21 4.90 -4.06
C PRO A 10 23.73 3.46 -4.10
N GLU A 11 24.06 2.95 -5.28
CA GLU A 11 24.50 1.56 -5.46
C GLU A 11 25.97 1.33 -5.14
N SER A 12 26.71 2.35 -4.75
CA SER A 12 28.05 2.19 -4.16
C SER A 12 28.00 1.51 -2.79
N ASP A 13 26.89 1.65 -2.05
CA ASP A 13 26.65 0.88 -0.83
C ASP A 13 26.11 -0.52 -1.19
N PRO A 14 26.79 -1.60 -0.75
CA PRO A 14 26.37 -2.96 -1.09
C PRO A 14 24.99 -3.35 -0.53
N ARG A 15 24.54 -2.76 0.60
CA ARG A 15 23.22 -3.00 1.17
C ARG A 15 22.14 -2.37 0.30
N VAL A 16 22.34 -1.13 -0.12
CA VAL A 16 21.41 -0.43 -1.04
C VAL A 16 21.32 -1.17 -2.37
N ARG A 17 22.47 -1.59 -2.92
CA ARG A 17 22.51 -2.38 -4.17
C ARG A 17 21.71 -3.66 -4.03
N ALA A 18 21.88 -4.42 -2.94
CA ALA A 18 21.13 -5.66 -2.70
C ALA A 18 19.62 -5.42 -2.67
N VAL A 19 19.15 -4.35 -2.05
CA VAL A 19 17.72 -3.99 -2.03
C VAL A 19 17.24 -3.60 -3.43
N PHE A 20 18.00 -2.80 -4.17
CA PHE A 20 17.62 -2.39 -5.53
C PHE A 20 17.57 -3.58 -6.49
N ASP A 21 18.50 -4.52 -6.38
CA ASP A 21 18.50 -5.76 -7.17
C ASP A 21 17.28 -6.62 -6.83
N ASP A 22 16.90 -6.73 -5.56
CA ASP A 22 15.69 -7.43 -5.14
C ASP A 22 14.41 -6.73 -5.61
N ILE A 23 14.37 -5.40 -5.63
CA ILE A 23 13.26 -4.61 -6.21
C ILE A 23 13.12 -4.90 -7.71
N ARG A 24 14.23 -4.86 -8.46
CA ARG A 24 14.26 -5.15 -9.88
C ARG A 24 13.73 -6.56 -10.16
N ALA A 25 14.27 -7.54 -9.45
CA ALA A 25 13.86 -8.93 -9.59
C ALA A 25 12.38 -9.15 -9.23
N THR A 26 11.91 -8.58 -8.14
CA THR A 26 10.53 -8.72 -7.65
C THR A 26 9.52 -8.05 -8.59
N ARG A 27 9.84 -6.87 -9.12
CA ARG A 27 8.95 -6.09 -9.99
C ARG A 27 9.18 -6.33 -11.48
N GLN A 28 10.20 -7.11 -11.84
CA GLN A 28 10.59 -7.40 -13.22
C GLN A 28 10.78 -6.12 -14.05
N THR A 29 11.52 -5.14 -13.51
CA THR A 29 11.81 -3.87 -14.15
C THR A 29 13.15 -3.32 -13.67
N GLU A 30 13.87 -2.63 -14.54
CA GLU A 30 15.10 -1.91 -14.16
C GLU A 30 14.80 -0.58 -13.43
N PHE A 31 13.56 -0.12 -13.46
CA PHE A 31 13.18 1.16 -12.89
C PHE A 31 13.11 1.11 -11.36
N ILE A 32 13.91 1.96 -10.71
CA ILE A 32 13.86 2.20 -9.26
C ILE A 32 13.12 3.50 -8.99
N ASN A 33 11.97 3.39 -8.33
CA ASN A 33 11.15 4.54 -7.93
C ASN A 33 11.91 5.51 -7.02
N ASN A 34 11.56 6.78 -7.06
CA ASN A 34 12.19 7.80 -6.22
C ASN A 34 12.11 7.49 -4.73
N VAL A 35 11.00 6.92 -4.24
CA VAL A 35 10.90 6.55 -2.82
C VAL A 35 12.07 5.68 -2.37
N TRP A 36 12.48 4.70 -3.15
CA TRP A 36 13.61 3.81 -2.82
C TRP A 36 14.94 4.53 -2.94
N ARG A 37 15.10 5.38 -3.95
CA ARG A 37 16.30 6.19 -4.13
C ARG A 37 16.49 7.19 -2.99
N TRP A 38 15.41 7.81 -2.52
CA TRP A 38 15.45 8.72 -1.39
C TRP A 38 15.70 7.99 -0.07
N LEU A 39 15.07 6.84 0.17
CA LEU A 39 15.31 6.00 1.35
C LEU A 39 16.75 5.48 1.43
N ALA A 40 17.48 5.43 0.31
CA ALA A 40 18.88 5.03 0.30
C ALA A 40 19.82 5.94 1.10
N PHE A 41 19.36 7.10 1.62
CA PHE A 41 20.13 7.90 2.58
C PHE A 41 20.38 7.14 3.90
N ASP A 42 19.52 6.16 4.24
CA ASP A 42 19.67 5.25 5.36
C ASP A 42 19.40 3.80 4.87
N PRO A 43 20.46 3.01 4.63
CA PRO A 43 20.30 1.65 4.13
C PRO A 43 19.47 0.73 5.04
N GLY A 44 19.52 0.93 6.36
CA GLY A 44 18.73 0.13 7.31
C GLY A 44 17.23 0.41 7.18
N LEU A 45 16.85 1.67 7.08
CA LEU A 45 15.47 2.09 6.85
C LEU A 45 14.97 1.62 5.47
N LEU A 46 15.80 1.70 4.44
CA LEU A 46 15.47 1.19 3.11
C LEU A 46 15.16 -0.32 3.14
N GLU A 47 15.99 -1.12 3.80
CA GLU A 47 15.79 -2.57 3.95
C GLU A 47 14.49 -2.88 4.69
N GLU A 48 14.22 -2.18 5.79
CA GLU A 48 13.00 -2.34 6.60
C GLU A 48 11.75 -2.06 5.78
N VAL A 49 11.68 -0.88 5.16
CA VAL A 49 10.51 -0.46 4.39
C VAL A 49 10.28 -1.36 3.17
N TRP A 50 11.35 -1.74 2.46
CA TRP A 50 11.21 -2.65 1.31
C TRP A 50 10.71 -4.02 1.73
N ARG A 51 11.24 -4.60 2.80
CA ARG A 51 10.79 -5.88 3.36
C ARG A 51 9.29 -5.86 3.64
N ASP A 52 8.79 -4.80 4.30
CA ASP A 52 7.39 -4.69 4.68
C ASP A 52 6.48 -4.50 3.44
N VAL A 53 6.88 -3.65 2.50
CA VAL A 53 6.15 -3.45 1.25
C VAL A 53 6.12 -4.73 0.41
N LYS A 54 7.25 -5.43 0.28
CA LYS A 54 7.35 -6.69 -0.46
C LYS A 54 6.45 -7.77 0.15
N ALA A 55 6.45 -7.89 1.49
CA ALA A 55 5.63 -8.88 2.19
C ALA A 55 4.14 -8.69 1.94
N VAL A 56 3.68 -7.44 1.83
CA VAL A 56 2.26 -7.13 1.63
C VAL A 56 1.86 -7.11 0.15
N LEU A 57 2.61 -6.40 -0.69
CA LEU A 57 2.21 -6.12 -2.07
C LEU A 57 2.72 -7.13 -3.09
N ALA A 58 3.85 -7.79 -2.84
CA ALA A 58 4.46 -8.71 -3.79
C ALA A 58 4.27 -10.20 -3.41
N THR A 59 3.68 -10.48 -2.25
CA THR A 59 3.41 -11.85 -1.80
C THR A 59 1.93 -12.19 -2.04
N PRO A 60 1.62 -13.32 -2.69
CA PRO A 60 0.25 -13.80 -2.86
C PRO A 60 -0.48 -13.93 -1.51
N SER A 61 -1.73 -13.49 -1.46
CA SER A 61 -2.55 -13.55 -0.24
C SER A 61 -4.04 -13.63 -0.62
N ALA A 62 -4.94 -13.55 0.36
CA ALA A 62 -6.38 -13.60 0.15
C ALA A 62 -6.93 -12.45 -0.73
N LEU A 63 -6.25 -11.29 -0.76
CA LEU A 63 -6.61 -10.19 -1.65
C LEU A 63 -5.76 -10.25 -2.92
N ASP A 64 -6.38 -10.03 -4.08
CA ASP A 64 -5.67 -9.88 -5.35
C ASP A 64 -4.85 -8.57 -5.38
N ASP A 65 -3.86 -8.53 -6.27
CA ASP A 65 -2.91 -7.42 -6.32
C ASP A 65 -3.56 -6.07 -6.72
N LYS A 66 -4.59 -6.08 -7.57
CA LYS A 66 -5.35 -4.87 -7.91
C LYS A 66 -6.06 -4.32 -6.68
N THR A 67 -6.72 -5.16 -5.94
CA THR A 67 -7.43 -4.79 -4.70
C THR A 67 -6.47 -4.23 -3.66
N LYS A 68 -5.30 -4.84 -3.45
CA LYS A 68 -4.26 -4.32 -2.55
C LYS A 68 -3.83 -2.91 -2.93
N GLU A 69 -3.57 -2.67 -4.21
CA GLU A 69 -3.16 -1.35 -4.71
C GLU A 69 -4.27 -0.30 -4.56
N MET A 70 -5.53 -0.69 -4.80
CA MET A 70 -6.68 0.20 -4.60
C MET A 70 -6.87 0.58 -3.13
N ILE A 71 -6.73 -0.37 -2.20
CA ILE A 71 -6.78 -0.11 -0.76
C ILE A 71 -5.63 0.82 -0.36
N TYR A 72 -4.42 0.55 -0.84
CA TYR A 72 -3.26 1.41 -0.54
C TYR A 72 -3.47 2.83 -1.06
N ALA A 73 -3.99 2.99 -2.27
CA ALA A 73 -4.34 4.29 -2.84
C ALA A 73 -5.39 5.02 -1.97
N ALA A 74 -6.44 4.32 -1.51
CA ALA A 74 -7.48 4.90 -0.65
C ALA A 74 -6.88 5.43 0.68
N VAL A 75 -6.03 4.65 1.33
CA VAL A 75 -5.31 5.06 2.55
C VAL A 75 -4.38 6.24 2.27
N SER A 76 -3.69 6.24 1.13
CA SER A 76 -2.79 7.33 0.73
C SER A 76 -3.53 8.64 0.50
N ILE A 77 -4.72 8.59 -0.11
CA ILE A 77 -5.58 9.76 -0.29
C ILE A 77 -6.04 10.30 1.07
N ALA A 78 -6.51 9.41 1.95
CA ALA A 78 -6.96 9.80 3.29
C ALA A 78 -5.84 10.44 4.14
N ASN A 79 -4.60 10.00 3.95
CA ASN A 79 -3.41 10.51 4.63
C ASN A 79 -2.72 11.67 3.89
N ALA A 80 -3.29 12.19 2.79
CA ALA A 80 -2.74 13.27 1.98
C ALA A 80 -1.30 13.01 1.48
N CYS A 81 -0.97 11.74 1.14
CA CYS A 81 0.31 11.38 0.55
C CYS A 81 0.24 11.44 -0.97
N ASP A 82 0.60 12.56 -1.57
CA ASP A 82 0.55 12.76 -3.04
C ASP A 82 1.38 11.71 -3.79
N TYR A 83 2.63 11.50 -3.36
CA TYR A 83 3.51 10.50 -3.98
C TYR A 83 2.89 9.11 -3.98
N CYS A 84 2.39 8.67 -2.82
CA CYS A 84 1.80 7.35 -2.65
C CYS A 84 0.51 7.21 -3.47
N THR A 85 -0.34 8.26 -3.48
CA THR A 85 -1.56 8.28 -4.28
C THR A 85 -1.27 8.06 -5.76
N HIS A 86 -0.33 8.82 -6.33
CA HIS A 86 0.05 8.68 -7.73
C HIS A 86 0.66 7.31 -8.04
N SER A 87 1.57 6.83 -7.18
CA SER A 87 2.24 5.55 -7.33
C SER A 87 1.26 4.38 -7.33
N HIS A 88 0.37 4.32 -6.35
CA HIS A 88 -0.55 3.18 -6.19
C HIS A 88 -1.73 3.23 -7.15
N LEU A 89 -2.22 4.40 -7.55
CA LEU A 89 -3.18 4.49 -8.66
C LEU A 89 -2.55 4.05 -9.99
N ALA A 90 -1.29 4.37 -10.25
CA ALA A 90 -0.59 3.88 -11.45
C ALA A 90 -0.42 2.36 -11.41
N SER A 91 -0.03 1.80 -10.25
CA SER A 91 0.10 0.36 -10.04
C SER A 91 -1.23 -0.39 -10.17
N ALA A 92 -2.33 0.17 -9.64
CA ALA A 92 -3.67 -0.40 -9.77
C ALA A 92 -4.12 -0.44 -11.25
N ARG A 93 -3.88 0.65 -12.00
CA ARG A 93 -4.16 0.69 -13.45
C ARG A 93 -3.34 -0.35 -14.22
N ALA A 94 -2.07 -0.52 -13.90
CA ALA A 94 -1.23 -1.56 -14.52
C ALA A 94 -1.74 -2.98 -14.23
N ARG A 95 -2.52 -3.17 -13.15
CA ARG A 95 -3.20 -4.43 -12.79
C ARG A 95 -4.67 -4.49 -13.25
N GLY A 96 -5.06 -3.64 -14.18
CA GLY A 96 -6.37 -3.65 -14.82
C GLY A 96 -7.47 -2.87 -14.11
N MET A 97 -7.13 -1.94 -13.22
CA MET A 97 -8.13 -1.00 -12.68
C MET A 97 -8.65 -0.11 -13.82
N THR A 98 -9.97 -0.12 -14.00
CA THR A 98 -10.66 0.70 -14.98
C THR A 98 -10.89 2.12 -14.49
N GLY A 99 -11.22 3.04 -15.41
CA GLY A 99 -11.60 4.41 -15.03
C GLY A 99 -12.89 4.45 -14.17
N ALA A 100 -13.82 3.52 -14.39
CA ALA A 100 -15.04 3.40 -13.58
C ALA A 100 -14.70 2.94 -12.14
N GLU A 101 -13.86 1.92 -11.99
CA GLU A 101 -13.38 1.47 -10.67
C GLU A 101 -12.61 2.58 -9.93
N GLN A 102 -11.78 3.34 -10.63
CA GLN A 102 -11.10 4.49 -10.03
C GLN A 102 -12.10 5.56 -9.56
N ALA A 103 -13.13 5.85 -10.35
CA ALA A 103 -14.16 6.81 -9.97
C ALA A 103 -14.94 6.33 -8.73
N ASP A 104 -15.25 5.05 -8.65
CA ASP A 104 -15.93 4.46 -7.49
C ASP A 104 -15.02 4.46 -6.24
N LEU A 105 -13.74 4.14 -6.37
CA LEU A 105 -12.77 4.28 -5.28
C LEU A 105 -12.79 5.70 -4.70
N LEU A 106 -12.74 6.72 -5.57
CA LEU A 106 -12.78 8.13 -5.12
C LEU A 106 -14.09 8.48 -4.42
N ARG A 107 -15.23 7.98 -4.91
CA ARG A 107 -16.53 8.16 -4.25
C ARG A 107 -16.57 7.51 -2.87
N VAL A 108 -16.03 6.30 -2.74
CA VAL A 108 -15.94 5.60 -1.45
C VAL A 108 -15.08 6.38 -0.48
N VAL A 109 -13.88 6.82 -0.89
CA VAL A 109 -12.98 7.61 -0.03
C VAL A 109 -13.65 8.91 0.43
N ALA A 110 -14.28 9.65 -0.50
CA ALA A 110 -14.95 10.91 -0.18
C ALA A 110 -16.12 10.71 0.80
N THR A 111 -16.94 9.68 0.57
CA THR A 111 -18.08 9.35 1.44
C THR A 111 -17.60 8.90 2.83
N ALA A 112 -16.62 8.03 2.89
CA ALA A 112 -16.04 7.55 4.14
C ALA A 112 -15.43 8.72 4.94
N SER A 113 -14.67 9.60 4.29
CA SER A 113 -14.08 10.78 4.95
C SER A 113 -15.16 11.70 5.55
N LYS A 114 -16.25 11.93 4.81
CA LYS A 114 -17.39 12.73 5.31
C LYS A 114 -18.06 12.07 6.52
N THR A 115 -18.40 10.77 6.42
CA THR A 115 -19.08 10.07 7.52
C THR A 115 -18.18 9.93 8.74
N ASN A 116 -16.90 9.63 8.56
CA ASN A 116 -15.93 9.56 9.65
C ASN A 116 -15.80 10.90 10.39
N ALA A 117 -15.76 12.03 9.66
CA ALA A 117 -15.73 13.35 10.27
C ALA A 117 -17.00 13.62 11.11
N LEU A 118 -18.18 13.27 10.61
CA LEU A 118 -19.44 13.40 11.34
C LEU A 118 -19.47 12.50 12.58
N LEU A 119 -19.09 11.22 12.46
CA LEU A 119 -19.13 10.26 13.56
C LEU A 119 -18.09 10.60 14.63
N ASN A 120 -16.94 11.13 14.25
CA ASN A 120 -15.95 11.63 15.21
C ASN A 120 -16.47 12.84 16.01
N ALA A 121 -17.32 13.67 15.42
CA ALA A 121 -17.95 14.80 16.11
C ALA A 121 -19.10 14.36 17.02
N ILE A 122 -19.97 13.45 16.54
CA ILE A 122 -21.18 13.00 17.23
C ILE A 122 -20.85 11.95 18.32
N ARG A 123 -19.88 11.06 18.05
CA ARG A 123 -19.43 9.97 18.94
C ARG A 123 -20.57 9.05 19.39
N PRO A 124 -21.39 8.48 18.49
CA PRO A 124 -22.41 7.53 18.90
C PRO A 124 -21.76 6.28 19.51
N PRO A 125 -22.44 5.58 20.45
CA PRO A 125 -21.96 4.28 20.90
C PRO A 125 -21.93 3.29 19.74
N VAL A 126 -20.99 2.33 19.79
CA VAL A 126 -20.93 1.24 18.80
C VAL A 126 -22.09 0.29 19.01
N ASP A 127 -22.79 -0.08 17.95
CA ASP A 127 -23.91 -1.02 18.02
C ASP A 127 -23.45 -2.41 18.48
N ALA A 128 -24.19 -3.02 19.40
CA ALA A 128 -23.87 -4.35 19.93
C ALA A 128 -23.74 -5.43 18.84
N ALA A 129 -24.49 -5.30 17.75
CA ALA A 129 -24.42 -6.21 16.61
C ALA A 129 -23.04 -6.21 15.93
N PHE A 130 -22.29 -5.13 15.98
CA PHE A 130 -20.93 -5.04 15.42
C PHE A 130 -19.84 -5.63 16.32
N LEU A 131 -20.18 -5.87 17.59
CA LEU A 131 -19.27 -6.42 18.59
C LEU A 131 -19.44 -7.94 18.73
N ALA A 132 -20.44 -8.55 18.08
CA ALA A 132 -20.60 -10.01 18.06
C ALA A 132 -19.41 -10.68 17.34
N PRO A 133 -18.89 -11.81 17.85
CA PRO A 133 -17.85 -12.55 17.16
C PRO A 133 -18.34 -12.94 15.76
N ALA A 134 -17.45 -12.84 14.76
CA ALA A 134 -17.76 -13.29 13.42
C ALA A 134 -18.20 -14.77 13.45
N PRO A 135 -19.18 -15.19 12.65
CA PRO A 135 -19.52 -16.60 12.53
C PRO A 135 -18.27 -17.40 12.13
N ALA A 136 -18.05 -18.54 12.79
CA ALA A 136 -16.96 -19.43 12.44
C ALA A 136 -17.03 -19.71 10.93
N GLY A 137 -15.94 -19.39 10.22
CA GLY A 137 -15.84 -19.71 8.79
C GLY A 137 -16.05 -21.22 8.57
N PRO A 138 -16.38 -21.67 7.33
CA PRO A 138 -16.49 -23.08 7.05
C PRO A 138 -15.21 -23.78 7.50
N THR A 139 -15.38 -24.78 8.35
CA THR A 139 -14.28 -25.68 8.73
C THR A 139 -13.76 -26.36 7.47
N GLU A 140 -12.50 -26.14 7.12
CA GLU A 140 -11.85 -26.95 6.08
C GLU A 140 -11.94 -28.41 6.54
N GLU A 141 -12.84 -29.18 5.91
CA GLU A 141 -12.85 -30.62 6.06
C GLU A 141 -11.53 -31.15 5.51
N THR A 142 -10.66 -31.62 6.39
CA THR A 142 -9.44 -32.32 6.01
C THR A 142 -9.86 -33.62 5.31
N PRO A 143 -9.51 -33.85 4.03
CA PRO A 143 -9.80 -35.11 3.39
C PRO A 143 -8.99 -36.22 4.06
N THR A 144 -9.70 -37.26 4.53
CA THR A 144 -9.11 -38.52 5.03
C THR A 144 -8.49 -39.34 3.90
#